data_04ca1e58c9d84278ec175a01913cf7cf
#
_entry.id   04ca1e58c9d84278ec175a01913cf7cf
#
_cell.length_a   1.000
_cell.length_b   1.000
_cell.length_c   1.000
_cell.angle_alpha   90.00
_cell.angle_beta   90.00
_cell.angle_gamma   90.00
#
_symmetry.space_group_name_H-M   'P 1'
#
loop_
_entity.id
_entity.type
_entity.pdbx_description
1 polymer ?
#
loop_
_entity_poly.entity_id
_entity_poly.type
_entity_poly.pdbx_seq_one_letter_code
_entity_poly.pdbx_strand_id
1 'polypeptide(L)'
;MMDFVRTAIIPVTLSGSDYRRAHDAAHRSAILWNQAVDWVHSEWKNERSPGKYDIQSFLISIPPQDRPLHAHTTEIIAHDFYEAIKTSRTNRKNAMAVRAPWRKKNYRPLSFTKGYGWRIKDDRLNLSLGRGRPGISLPLPTVYDSTTNEQVSPELWCEMQLCWDIDASRWSLHIPYATNREMSAGDGVTAIDEGIINSMALATWVDKKTIDVTIINGREGRAIKRLRNKSVGRLQHKLSKAKNGSKHHRRLMLAKKKINAKANKALKDFDHQVARKAANHVVTHSSGRLVYGDPRGIEQKTKQNKSAGRHQRQRLSQWSRGRQEHYTNEKTGLEGEHLNEAGSTKTCPACGARNRPTGRDYRCKNPNCGFICHRDAVGAINILQKALHGTYVPIGPDVTIRVTYLRAVERWSEDQRKAYRKVERRKAGALSSAQNRASTGEIPASKQTQAQSLTSPLGPGSLVAVA
;
A
#
# COMPACT_ATOMS: atom_id res chain seq x y z
N MET A 1 11.11 -18.63 13.87
CA MET A 1 10.10 -17.56 13.79
C MET A 1 10.52 -16.64 12.66
N MET A 2 9.71 -16.42 11.64
CA MET A 2 10.08 -15.45 10.58
C MET A 2 9.82 -14.06 11.13
N ASP A 3 10.86 -13.23 11.18
CA ASP A 3 10.72 -11.82 11.55
C ASP A 3 10.00 -11.08 10.45
N PHE A 4 8.80 -10.61 10.74
CA PHE A 4 8.08 -9.73 9.83
C PHE A 4 8.54 -8.29 10.03
N VAL A 5 8.68 -7.57 8.93
CA VAL A 5 9.02 -6.15 8.96
C VAL A 5 7.79 -5.33 8.59
N ARG A 6 7.37 -4.44 9.47
CA ARG A 6 6.34 -3.44 9.21
C ARG A 6 6.95 -2.05 9.12
N THR A 7 6.26 -1.13 8.48
CA THR A 7 6.75 0.24 8.33
C THR A 7 5.76 1.24 8.91
N ALA A 8 6.17 1.94 9.95
CA ALA A 8 5.48 3.12 10.45
C ALA A 8 5.81 4.33 9.54
N ILE A 9 4.79 5.09 9.15
CA ILE A 9 4.94 6.31 8.34
C ILE A 9 4.51 7.50 9.17
N ILE A 10 5.48 8.31 9.59
CA ILE A 10 5.28 9.42 10.51
C ILE A 10 5.51 10.73 9.77
N PRO A 11 4.51 11.64 9.71
CA PRO A 11 4.73 12.98 9.19
C PRO A 11 5.72 13.73 10.07
N VAL A 12 6.70 14.40 9.47
CA VAL A 12 7.68 15.20 10.19
C VAL A 12 7.69 16.63 9.70
N THR A 13 7.82 17.56 10.64
CA THR A 13 8.02 18.98 10.36
C THR A 13 9.50 19.29 10.55
N LEU A 14 10.16 19.71 9.49
CA LEU A 14 11.57 20.10 9.54
C LEU A 14 11.69 21.60 9.76
N SER A 15 12.67 22.01 10.57
CA SER A 15 13.08 23.43 10.71
C SER A 15 13.56 24.00 9.37
N GLY A 16 13.67 25.32 9.24
CA GLY A 16 14.10 25.96 8.00
C GLY A 16 15.46 25.48 7.49
N SER A 17 16.43 25.24 8.38
CA SER A 17 17.76 24.72 8.02
C SER A 17 17.71 23.21 7.70
N ASP A 18 16.99 22.42 8.50
CA ASP A 18 16.81 20.97 8.27
C ASP A 18 16.02 20.70 7.00
N TYR A 19 15.01 21.51 6.71
CA TYR A 19 14.27 21.43 5.47
C TYR A 19 15.18 21.61 4.25
N ARG A 20 16.04 22.64 4.26
CA ARG A 20 16.99 22.88 3.18
C ARG A 20 17.98 21.73 3.03
N ARG A 21 18.53 21.21 4.14
CA ARG A 21 19.44 20.06 4.13
C ARG A 21 18.80 18.80 3.58
N ALA A 22 17.58 18.48 4.04
CA ALA A 22 16.82 17.32 3.53
C ALA A 22 16.51 17.45 2.05
N HIS A 23 16.10 18.66 1.62
CA HIS A 23 15.79 18.95 0.23
C HIS A 23 17.01 18.81 -0.69
N ASP A 24 18.15 19.40 -0.30
CA ASP A 24 19.40 19.28 -1.06
C ASP A 24 19.88 17.83 -1.12
N ALA A 25 19.92 17.12 0.01
CA ALA A 25 20.33 15.72 0.07
C ALA A 25 19.45 14.80 -0.80
N ALA A 26 18.13 15.01 -0.80
CA ALA A 26 17.19 14.23 -1.63
C ALA A 26 17.40 14.51 -3.14
N HIS A 27 17.74 15.76 -3.49
CA HIS A 27 18.10 16.12 -4.85
C HIS A 27 19.44 15.49 -5.26
N ARG A 28 20.46 15.54 -4.40
CA ARG A 28 21.76 14.90 -4.63
C ARG A 28 21.64 13.38 -4.76
N SER A 29 20.80 12.74 -3.95
CA SER A 29 20.47 11.31 -4.08
C SER A 29 19.89 10.97 -5.46
N ALA A 30 19.07 11.87 -6.02
CA ALA A 30 18.54 11.70 -7.37
C ALA A 30 19.60 11.89 -8.46
N ILE A 31 20.54 12.82 -8.28
CA ILE A 31 21.67 13.01 -9.21
C ILE A 31 22.51 11.74 -9.29
N LEU A 32 22.89 11.14 -8.14
CA LEU A 32 23.65 9.89 -8.12
C LEU A 32 22.90 8.73 -8.79
N TRP A 33 21.60 8.61 -8.55
CA TRP A 33 20.76 7.67 -9.28
C TRP A 33 20.83 7.89 -10.80
N ASN A 34 20.75 9.14 -11.24
CA ASN A 34 20.78 9.46 -12.66
C ASN A 34 22.14 9.15 -13.30
N GLN A 35 23.23 9.36 -12.54
CA GLN A 35 24.57 8.98 -12.97
C GLN A 35 24.70 7.46 -13.09
N ALA A 36 24.16 6.69 -12.13
CA ALA A 36 24.11 5.23 -12.23
C ALA A 36 23.30 4.76 -13.46
N VAL A 37 22.18 5.42 -13.77
CA VAL A 37 21.40 5.14 -14.99
C VAL A 37 22.27 5.34 -16.24
N ASP A 38 22.92 6.50 -16.35
CA ASP A 38 23.71 6.84 -17.54
C ASP A 38 24.91 5.89 -17.70
N TRP A 39 25.63 5.61 -16.61
CA TRP A 39 26.78 4.72 -16.61
C TRP A 39 26.39 3.28 -16.98
N VAL A 40 25.39 2.68 -16.35
CA VAL A 40 24.93 1.32 -16.66
C VAL A 40 24.45 1.20 -18.09
N HIS A 41 23.77 2.23 -18.62
CA HIS A 41 23.35 2.23 -20.01
C HIS A 41 24.52 2.35 -20.99
N SER A 42 25.62 3.03 -20.60
CA SER A 42 26.86 3.04 -21.36
C SER A 42 27.54 1.67 -21.35
N GLU A 43 27.62 1.01 -20.19
CA GLU A 43 28.16 -0.34 -20.07
C GLU A 43 27.39 -1.36 -20.93
N TRP A 44 26.07 -1.28 -20.94
CA TRP A 44 25.24 -2.14 -21.80
C TRP A 44 25.45 -1.92 -23.30
N LYS A 45 25.78 -0.70 -23.73
CA LYS A 45 26.17 -0.44 -25.13
C LYS A 45 27.51 -1.07 -25.48
N ASN A 46 28.39 -1.21 -24.48
CA ASN A 46 29.70 -1.86 -24.61
C ASN A 46 29.61 -3.37 -24.29
N GLU A 47 28.39 -3.94 -24.34
CA GLU A 47 28.10 -5.37 -24.09
C GLU A 47 28.47 -5.87 -22.69
N ARG A 48 28.78 -4.96 -21.76
CA ARG A 48 29.06 -5.29 -20.36
C ARG A 48 27.76 -5.27 -19.55
N SER A 49 27.64 -6.17 -18.56
CA SER A 49 26.49 -6.27 -17.68
C SER A 49 26.88 -6.05 -16.23
N PRO A 50 26.92 -4.79 -15.76
CA PRO A 50 27.35 -4.48 -14.40
C PRO A 50 26.50 -5.19 -13.34
N GLY A 51 27.19 -5.72 -12.33
CA GLY A 51 26.60 -6.29 -11.15
C GLY A 51 26.31 -5.23 -10.08
N LYS A 52 25.84 -5.68 -8.92
CA LYS A 52 25.51 -4.82 -7.78
C LYS A 52 26.72 -4.02 -7.29
N TYR A 53 27.84 -4.70 -7.15
CA TYR A 53 29.08 -4.11 -6.61
C TYR A 53 29.81 -3.23 -7.64
N ASP A 54 29.65 -3.50 -8.92
CA ASP A 54 30.20 -2.62 -9.97
C ASP A 54 29.54 -1.24 -9.94
N ILE A 55 28.19 -1.22 -9.79
CA ILE A 55 27.43 0.02 -9.65
C ILE A 55 27.82 0.75 -8.37
N GLN A 56 28.02 0.02 -7.27
CA GLN A 56 28.47 0.57 -6.00
C GLN A 56 29.86 1.20 -6.13
N SER A 57 30.83 0.49 -6.72
CA SER A 57 32.18 0.97 -6.94
C SER A 57 32.20 2.21 -7.82
N PHE A 58 31.40 2.23 -8.89
CA PHE A 58 31.23 3.40 -9.73
C PHE A 58 30.73 4.61 -8.94
N LEU A 59 29.67 4.45 -8.13
CA LEU A 59 29.13 5.57 -7.35
C LEU A 59 30.08 6.03 -6.25
N ILE A 60 30.87 5.13 -5.67
CA ILE A 60 31.86 5.45 -4.63
C ILE A 60 33.08 6.14 -5.25
N SER A 61 33.47 5.82 -6.48
CA SER A 61 34.57 6.50 -7.18
C SER A 61 34.31 7.96 -7.50
N ILE A 62 33.06 8.40 -7.47
CA ILE A 62 32.72 9.82 -7.63
C ILE A 62 33.34 10.62 -6.47
N PRO A 63 34.06 11.71 -6.75
CA PRO A 63 34.71 12.49 -5.70
C PRO A 63 33.77 12.93 -4.58
N PRO A 64 34.19 12.96 -3.30
CA PRO A 64 33.31 13.28 -2.17
C PRO A 64 32.61 14.64 -2.26
N GLN A 65 33.22 15.64 -2.91
CA GLN A 65 32.60 16.95 -3.16
C GLN A 65 31.38 16.84 -4.11
N ASP A 66 31.40 15.92 -5.07
CA ASP A 66 30.35 15.69 -6.04
C ASP A 66 29.33 14.66 -5.56
N ARG A 67 29.70 13.92 -4.51
CA ARG A 67 28.89 12.92 -3.84
C ARG A 67 28.62 13.32 -2.38
N PRO A 68 27.97 14.43 -2.10
CA PRO A 68 27.80 14.97 -0.75
C PRO A 68 26.71 14.25 0.05
N LEU A 69 26.81 12.93 0.20
CA LEU A 69 25.92 12.09 0.99
C LEU A 69 26.74 11.15 1.87
N HIS A 70 26.09 10.57 2.88
CA HIS A 70 26.65 9.51 3.68
C HIS A 70 27.04 8.32 2.79
N ALA A 71 28.16 7.64 3.05
CA ALA A 71 28.63 6.52 2.24
C ALA A 71 27.56 5.42 2.09
N HIS A 72 26.97 4.97 3.20
CA HIS A 72 25.90 3.96 3.17
C HIS A 72 24.66 4.42 2.40
N THR A 73 24.30 5.71 2.42
CA THR A 73 23.20 6.22 1.57
C THR A 73 23.54 6.05 0.09
N THR A 74 24.82 6.23 -0.28
CA THR A 74 25.28 6.01 -1.66
C THR A 74 25.27 4.53 -2.04
N GLU A 75 25.68 3.65 -1.16
CA GLU A 75 25.59 2.20 -1.36
C GLU A 75 24.16 1.73 -1.57
N ILE A 76 23.22 2.22 -0.75
CA ILE A 76 21.79 1.91 -0.90
C ILE A 76 21.25 2.39 -2.24
N ILE A 77 21.72 3.52 -2.77
CA ILE A 77 21.33 3.97 -4.12
C ILE A 77 21.74 2.95 -5.18
N ALA A 78 22.97 2.41 -5.08
CA ALA A 78 23.46 1.39 -6.00
C ALA A 78 22.65 0.09 -5.89
N HIS A 79 22.37 -0.34 -4.67
CA HIS A 79 21.61 -1.55 -4.38
C HIS A 79 20.18 -1.45 -4.92
N ASP A 80 19.47 -0.36 -4.64
CA ASP A 80 18.12 -0.09 -5.13
C ASP A 80 18.09 -0.06 -6.67
N PHE A 81 19.13 0.49 -7.29
CA PHE A 81 19.19 0.54 -8.74
C PHE A 81 19.40 -0.86 -9.34
N TYR A 82 20.28 -1.66 -8.74
CA TYR A 82 20.49 -3.04 -9.17
C TYR A 82 19.21 -3.90 -8.98
N GLU A 83 18.49 -3.76 -7.86
CA GLU A 83 17.22 -4.46 -7.66
C GLU A 83 16.16 -4.03 -8.68
N ALA A 84 16.14 -2.78 -9.09
CA ALA A 84 15.28 -2.33 -10.18
C ALA A 84 15.63 -2.99 -11.52
N ILE A 85 16.93 -3.20 -11.81
CA ILE A 85 17.39 -3.95 -12.98
C ILE A 85 16.96 -5.41 -12.89
N LYS A 86 17.20 -6.06 -11.76
CA LYS A 86 16.83 -7.46 -11.50
C LYS A 86 15.34 -7.68 -11.67
N THR A 87 14.51 -6.83 -11.06
CA THR A 87 13.04 -6.85 -11.21
C THR A 87 12.62 -6.70 -12.66
N SER A 88 13.25 -5.79 -13.41
CA SER A 88 12.98 -5.61 -14.82
C SER A 88 13.33 -6.86 -15.66
N ARG A 89 14.45 -7.53 -15.36
CA ARG A 89 14.87 -8.78 -16.01
C ARG A 89 13.90 -9.92 -15.71
N THR A 90 13.51 -10.09 -14.45
CA THR A 90 12.52 -11.11 -14.04
C THR A 90 11.18 -10.90 -14.72
N ASN A 91 10.69 -9.65 -14.75
CA ASN A 91 9.43 -9.33 -15.41
C ASN A 91 9.46 -9.60 -16.91
N ARG A 92 10.61 -9.40 -17.59
CA ARG A 92 10.76 -9.78 -19.01
C ARG A 92 10.75 -11.28 -19.21
N LYS A 93 11.42 -12.06 -18.34
CA LYS A 93 11.35 -13.53 -18.36
C LYS A 93 9.92 -14.02 -18.23
N ASN A 94 9.09 -13.31 -17.46
CA ASN A 94 7.66 -13.60 -17.30
C ASN A 94 6.79 -13.00 -18.43
N ALA A 95 7.37 -12.73 -19.59
CA ALA A 95 6.70 -12.18 -20.76
C ALA A 95 5.98 -10.83 -20.56
N MET A 96 6.37 -10.09 -19.53
CA MET A 96 5.85 -8.73 -19.33
C MET A 96 6.63 -7.73 -20.20
N ALA A 97 5.91 -6.83 -20.86
CA ALA A 97 6.51 -5.74 -21.67
C ALA A 97 7.07 -4.63 -20.76
N VAL A 98 8.16 -4.92 -20.07
CA VAL A 98 8.81 -3.98 -19.14
C VAL A 98 10.13 -3.48 -19.73
N ARG A 99 10.40 -2.20 -19.56
CA ARG A 99 11.67 -1.57 -19.93
C ARG A 99 12.66 -1.62 -18.77
N ALA A 100 13.95 -1.56 -19.08
CA ALA A 100 15.01 -1.34 -18.09
C ALA A 100 14.79 -0.02 -17.33
N PRO A 101 15.39 0.16 -16.15
CA PRO A 101 15.25 1.42 -15.41
C PRO A 101 15.96 2.56 -16.17
N TRP A 102 15.16 3.37 -16.86
CA TRP A 102 15.67 4.50 -17.68
C TRP A 102 15.29 5.85 -17.08
N ARG A 103 14.29 5.85 -16.14
CA ARG A 103 13.69 7.10 -15.70
C ARG A 103 14.63 7.86 -14.78
N LYS A 104 15.06 9.01 -15.19
CA LYS A 104 15.75 9.98 -14.36
C LYS A 104 14.81 10.55 -13.30
N LYS A 105 15.36 10.83 -12.13
CA LYS A 105 14.64 11.33 -10.94
C LYS A 105 15.12 12.72 -10.61
N ASN A 106 14.23 13.56 -10.05
CA ASN A 106 14.58 14.86 -9.50
C ASN A 106 14.75 14.80 -7.99
N TYR A 107 14.11 13.82 -7.33
CA TYR A 107 14.15 13.57 -5.91
C TYR A 107 14.15 12.08 -5.63
N ARG A 108 14.87 11.68 -4.59
CA ARG A 108 14.83 10.34 -4.03
C ARG A 108 14.66 10.40 -2.51
N PRO A 109 14.06 9.35 -1.89
CA PRO A 109 14.15 9.14 -0.45
C PRO A 109 15.62 9.10 0.00
N LEU A 110 15.84 9.54 1.24
CA LEU A 110 17.13 9.39 1.92
C LEU A 110 17.04 8.19 2.83
N SER A 111 17.90 7.20 2.64
CA SER A 111 17.99 6.02 3.48
C SER A 111 19.08 6.17 4.52
N PHE A 112 18.80 5.71 5.74
CA PHE A 112 19.68 5.81 6.89
C PHE A 112 19.79 4.43 7.57
N THR A 113 20.96 3.85 7.53
CA THR A 113 21.26 2.56 8.17
C THR A 113 21.34 2.70 9.69
N LYS A 114 20.96 1.66 10.41
CA LYS A 114 21.05 1.61 11.87
C LYS A 114 22.49 1.78 12.34
N GLY A 115 22.70 2.59 13.35
CA GLY A 115 24.01 2.81 13.97
C GLY A 115 24.93 3.82 13.24
N TYR A 116 24.95 3.83 11.92
CA TYR A 116 25.78 4.72 11.10
C TYR A 116 25.01 5.90 10.51
N GLY A 117 23.86 5.62 9.94
CA GLY A 117 23.01 6.62 9.28
C GLY A 117 22.08 7.34 10.25
N TRP A 118 21.66 6.69 11.33
CA TRP A 118 20.83 7.30 12.36
C TRP A 118 21.24 6.85 13.77
N ARG A 119 21.01 7.74 14.73
CA ARG A 119 21.27 7.50 16.17
C ARG A 119 20.25 8.27 16.99
N ILE A 120 19.94 7.74 18.17
CA ILE A 120 19.19 8.45 19.21
C ILE A 120 20.21 9.02 20.20
N LYS A 121 20.11 10.33 20.46
CA LYS A 121 20.91 11.05 21.44
C LYS A 121 20.05 12.19 22.02
N ASP A 122 20.02 12.34 23.33
CA ASP A 122 19.30 13.41 24.05
C ASP A 122 17.82 13.47 23.64
N ASP A 123 17.10 12.32 23.65
CA ASP A 123 15.71 12.13 23.21
C ASP A 123 15.40 12.68 21.80
N ARG A 124 16.43 12.72 20.95
CA ARG A 124 16.30 13.15 19.57
C ARG A 124 16.82 12.08 18.61
N LEU A 125 16.12 11.97 17.52
CA LEU A 125 16.56 11.15 16.40
C LEU A 125 17.45 11.99 15.47
N ASN A 126 18.72 11.62 15.37
CA ASN A 126 19.70 12.30 14.55
C ASN A 126 20.01 11.47 13.29
N LEU A 127 19.77 12.09 12.12
CA LEU A 127 20.00 11.50 10.80
C LEU A 127 21.28 12.09 10.20
N SER A 128 22.26 11.24 9.88
CA SER A 128 23.56 11.64 9.35
C SER A 128 23.51 11.90 7.85
N LEU A 129 23.98 13.06 7.42
CA LEU A 129 24.15 13.38 5.99
C LEU A 129 25.58 13.17 5.48
N GLY A 130 26.47 12.65 6.33
CA GLY A 130 27.88 12.35 6.00
C GLY A 130 28.87 13.07 6.91
N ARG A 131 30.14 12.65 6.86
CA ARG A 131 31.21 13.19 7.68
C ARG A 131 31.42 14.68 7.38
N GLY A 132 31.57 15.48 8.44
CA GLY A 132 31.79 16.95 8.34
C GLY A 132 30.54 17.74 7.93
N ARG A 133 29.34 17.11 7.88
CA ARG A 133 28.10 17.78 7.51
C ARG A 133 27.11 17.78 8.66
N PRO A 134 26.41 18.92 8.88
CA PRO A 134 25.35 18.96 9.87
C PRO A 134 24.24 18.00 9.47
N GLY A 135 23.88 17.08 10.36
CA GLY A 135 22.77 16.13 10.20
C GLY A 135 21.40 16.82 10.33
N ILE A 136 20.35 16.00 10.28
CA ILE A 136 18.98 16.41 10.55
C ILE A 136 18.60 15.86 11.92
N SER A 137 18.15 16.73 12.83
CA SER A 137 17.73 16.34 14.18
C SER A 137 16.24 16.50 14.36
N LEU A 138 15.56 15.39 14.66
CA LEU A 138 14.11 15.30 14.85
C LEU A 138 13.79 14.98 16.31
N PRO A 139 12.63 15.41 16.85
CA PRO A 139 12.11 14.83 18.07
C PRO A 139 11.99 13.32 17.90
N LEU A 140 12.30 12.55 18.96
CA LEU A 140 12.17 11.10 18.92
C LEU A 140 10.70 10.72 18.65
N PRO A 141 10.39 10.04 17.54
CA PRO A 141 9.02 9.68 17.25
C PRO A 141 8.58 8.48 18.09
N THR A 142 7.32 8.47 18.52
CA THR A 142 6.71 7.27 19.11
C THR A 142 6.12 6.42 18.00
N VAL A 143 6.50 5.17 17.93
CA VAL A 143 6.02 4.18 16.96
C VAL A 143 5.13 3.19 17.69
N TYR A 144 3.95 2.92 17.13
CA TYR A 144 3.03 1.89 17.63
C TYR A 144 2.84 0.81 16.58
N ASP A 145 2.84 -0.44 16.99
CA ASP A 145 2.44 -1.53 16.11
C ASP A 145 0.94 -1.40 15.77
N SER A 146 0.62 -1.45 14.49
CA SER A 146 -0.74 -1.22 14.00
C SER A 146 -1.73 -2.35 14.33
N THR A 147 -1.26 -3.47 14.87
CA THR A 147 -2.08 -4.64 15.22
C THR A 147 -2.27 -4.74 16.72
N THR A 148 -1.18 -4.70 17.51
CA THR A 148 -1.23 -4.81 18.97
C THR A 148 -1.50 -3.48 19.66
N ASN A 149 -1.27 -2.37 18.95
CA ASN A 149 -1.30 -0.99 19.48
C ASN A 149 -0.30 -0.77 20.63
N GLU A 150 0.72 -1.61 20.70
CA GLU A 150 1.83 -1.48 21.65
C GLU A 150 2.92 -0.57 21.09
N GLN A 151 3.64 0.10 21.97
CA GLN A 151 4.77 0.91 21.58
C GLN A 151 5.94 0.03 21.14
N VAL A 152 6.49 0.32 19.95
CA VAL A 152 7.63 -0.39 19.40
C VAL A 152 8.93 0.23 19.89
N SER A 153 9.77 -0.56 20.57
CA SER A 153 11.09 -0.14 21.00
C SER A 153 11.97 0.27 19.81
N PRO A 154 12.75 1.36 19.94
CA PRO A 154 13.72 1.76 18.90
C PRO A 154 14.76 0.69 18.55
N GLU A 155 15.00 -0.26 19.43
CA GLU A 155 15.90 -1.40 19.18
C GLU A 155 15.41 -2.30 18.05
N LEU A 156 14.10 -2.36 17.83
CA LEU A 156 13.48 -3.11 16.74
C LEU A 156 13.43 -2.34 15.43
N TRP A 157 13.82 -1.05 15.42
CA TRP A 157 13.83 -0.26 14.19
C TRP A 157 14.98 -0.68 13.27
N CYS A 158 14.68 -0.75 11.99
CA CYS A 158 15.62 -1.13 10.94
C CYS A 158 16.18 0.12 10.23
N GLU A 159 16.63 -0.06 8.99
CA GLU A 159 16.97 1.03 8.09
C GLU A 159 15.76 1.92 7.85
N MET A 160 15.88 3.22 8.10
CA MET A 160 14.77 4.15 7.92
C MET A 160 14.96 5.05 6.71
N GLN A 161 13.86 5.62 6.24
CA GLN A 161 13.88 6.52 5.09
C GLN A 161 13.16 7.82 5.39
N LEU A 162 13.78 8.95 5.00
CA LEU A 162 13.13 10.25 4.97
C LEU A 162 12.64 10.53 3.56
N CYS A 163 11.31 10.59 3.41
CA CYS A 163 10.63 10.67 2.13
C CYS A 163 9.91 12.01 1.97
N TRP A 164 10.03 12.64 0.80
CA TRP A 164 9.18 13.76 0.42
C TRP A 164 7.88 13.25 -0.17
N ASP A 165 6.77 13.41 0.55
CA ASP A 165 5.43 13.18 0.02
C ASP A 165 5.02 14.35 -0.87
N ILE A 166 5.18 14.16 -2.17
CA ILE A 166 4.88 15.18 -3.16
C ILE A 166 3.38 15.54 -3.18
N ASP A 167 2.50 14.61 -2.82
CA ASP A 167 1.06 14.80 -2.82
C ASP A 167 0.58 15.57 -1.59
N ALA A 168 1.17 15.30 -0.44
CA ALA A 168 0.91 16.02 0.80
C ALA A 168 1.79 17.28 0.97
N SER A 169 2.81 17.47 0.11
CA SER A 169 3.82 18.54 0.20
C SER A 169 4.46 18.63 1.59
N ARG A 170 4.84 17.46 2.13
CA ARG A 170 5.46 17.33 3.46
C ARG A 170 6.48 16.20 3.50
N TRP A 171 7.38 16.27 4.45
CA TRP A 171 8.28 15.17 4.76
C TRP A 171 7.57 14.11 5.61
N SER A 172 7.96 12.86 5.43
CA SER A 172 7.55 11.73 6.25
C SER A 172 8.76 10.84 6.53
N LEU A 173 8.87 10.39 7.77
CA LEU A 173 9.85 9.40 8.19
C LEU A 173 9.20 8.03 8.10
N HIS A 174 9.80 7.13 7.36
CA HIS A 174 9.38 5.75 7.23
C HIS A 174 10.32 4.91 8.10
N ILE A 175 9.79 4.30 9.14
CA ILE A 175 10.53 3.49 10.11
C ILE A 175 10.08 2.04 9.96
N PRO A 176 10.83 1.21 9.24
CA PRO A 176 10.64 -0.22 9.28
C PRO A 176 11.05 -0.77 10.64
N TYR A 177 10.26 -1.68 11.19
CA TYR A 177 10.55 -2.33 12.48
C TYR A 177 10.22 -3.82 12.40
N ALA A 178 11.03 -4.62 13.09
CA ALA A 178 10.78 -6.05 13.25
C ALA A 178 9.61 -6.26 14.21
N THR A 179 8.74 -7.19 13.87
CA THR A 179 7.61 -7.57 14.71
C THR A 179 7.41 -9.08 14.64
N ASN A 180 7.07 -9.67 15.77
CA ASN A 180 6.66 -11.06 15.82
C ASN A 180 5.21 -11.16 15.37
N ARG A 181 4.91 -12.13 14.54
CA ARG A 181 3.57 -12.39 14.09
C ARG A 181 3.21 -13.84 14.30
N GLU A 182 2.09 -14.06 14.95
CA GLU A 182 1.42 -15.35 14.91
C GLU A 182 0.87 -15.53 13.48
N MET A 183 1.35 -16.55 12.78
CA MET A 183 0.77 -16.97 11.52
C MET A 183 -0.56 -17.65 11.79
N SER A 184 -1.52 -17.51 10.89
CA SER A 184 -2.69 -18.37 10.92
C SER A 184 -2.20 -19.83 10.83
N ALA A 185 -2.31 -20.54 11.94
CA ALA A 185 -1.84 -21.91 12.04
C ALA A 185 -3.05 -22.85 11.89
N GLY A 186 -3.09 -23.63 10.84
CA GLY A 186 -4.12 -24.62 10.62
C GLY A 186 -3.89 -25.35 9.31
N ASP A 187 -4.62 -26.45 9.08
CA ASP A 187 -4.49 -27.27 7.87
C ASP A 187 -5.50 -26.88 6.79
N GLY A 188 -6.38 -25.91 7.07
CA GLY A 188 -7.40 -25.46 6.12
C GLY A 188 -6.80 -24.74 4.91
N VAL A 189 -7.50 -24.85 3.79
CA VAL A 189 -7.18 -24.15 2.54
C VAL A 189 -8.25 -23.12 2.24
N THR A 190 -7.88 -21.86 2.07
CA THR A 190 -8.77 -20.81 1.56
C THR A 190 -8.40 -20.48 0.12
N ALA A 191 -9.35 -20.63 -0.80
CA ALA A 191 -9.21 -20.19 -2.18
C ALA A 191 -9.88 -18.82 -2.40
N ILE A 192 -9.25 -17.99 -3.23
CA ILE A 192 -9.67 -16.60 -3.48
C ILE A 192 -9.83 -16.38 -4.99
N ASP A 193 -11.05 -16.04 -5.40
CA ASP A 193 -11.35 -15.51 -6.74
C ASP A 193 -11.38 -13.98 -6.68
N GLU A 194 -10.49 -13.33 -7.40
CA GLU A 194 -10.35 -11.88 -7.41
C GLU A 194 -11.17 -11.24 -8.52
N GLY A 195 -11.85 -10.16 -8.20
CA GLY A 195 -12.75 -9.50 -9.14
C GLY A 195 -12.72 -7.97 -9.12
N ILE A 196 -13.24 -7.37 -10.20
CA ILE A 196 -13.39 -5.91 -10.28
C ILE A 196 -14.68 -5.44 -9.59
N ILE A 197 -15.74 -6.23 -9.62
CA ILE A 197 -17.05 -5.86 -9.08
C ILE A 197 -17.16 -6.26 -7.62
N ASN A 198 -16.91 -7.50 -7.30
CA ASN A 198 -16.55 -7.94 -5.97
C ASN A 198 -15.03 -8.00 -5.92
N SER A 199 -14.45 -7.49 -4.86
CA SER A 199 -12.99 -7.42 -4.74
C SER A 199 -12.39 -8.79 -4.57
N MET A 200 -13.02 -9.64 -3.75
CA MET A 200 -12.62 -11.00 -3.49
C MET A 200 -13.86 -11.86 -3.21
N ALA A 201 -13.84 -13.09 -3.65
CA ALA A 201 -14.70 -14.17 -3.17
C ALA A 201 -13.79 -15.25 -2.60
N LEU A 202 -13.99 -15.60 -1.35
CA LEU A 202 -13.19 -16.59 -0.62
C LEU A 202 -14.03 -17.83 -0.39
N ALA A 203 -13.46 -19.02 -0.53
CA ALA A 203 -14.10 -20.28 -0.25
C ALA A 203 -13.20 -21.19 0.59
N THR A 204 -13.76 -21.79 1.64
CA THR A 204 -13.05 -22.70 2.55
C THR A 204 -13.98 -23.85 2.95
N TRP A 205 -13.47 -25.08 3.01
CA TRP A 205 -14.16 -26.18 3.64
C TRP A 205 -14.16 -25.99 5.15
N VAL A 206 -15.35 -25.99 5.75
CA VAL A 206 -15.54 -25.95 7.21
C VAL A 206 -15.51 -27.38 7.78
N ASP A 207 -16.19 -28.25 7.08
CA ASP A 207 -16.25 -29.69 7.36
C ASP A 207 -16.46 -30.46 6.04
N LYS A 208 -16.61 -31.79 6.11
CA LYS A 208 -16.79 -32.66 4.90
C LYS A 208 -18.05 -32.37 4.08
N LYS A 209 -19.00 -31.59 4.62
CA LYS A 209 -20.30 -31.30 3.99
C LYS A 209 -20.60 -29.81 3.83
N THR A 210 -19.72 -28.92 4.32
CA THR A 210 -20.02 -27.49 4.36
C THR A 210 -18.86 -26.68 3.78
N ILE A 211 -19.15 -25.84 2.79
CA ILE A 211 -18.25 -24.83 2.26
C ILE A 211 -18.77 -23.45 2.66
N ASP A 212 -17.94 -22.67 3.35
CA ASP A 212 -18.21 -21.25 3.60
C ASP A 212 -17.61 -20.40 2.51
N VAL A 213 -18.44 -19.52 1.96
CA VAL A 213 -18.03 -18.54 0.94
C VAL A 213 -18.28 -17.14 1.44
N THR A 214 -17.24 -16.31 1.43
CA THR A 214 -17.37 -14.88 1.72
C THR A 214 -17.12 -14.05 0.46
N ILE A 215 -18.10 -13.22 0.08
CA ILE A 215 -17.98 -12.29 -1.06
C ILE A 215 -17.83 -10.88 -0.56
N ILE A 216 -16.67 -10.25 -0.82
CA ILE A 216 -16.36 -8.88 -0.41
C ILE A 216 -16.62 -7.92 -1.58
N ASN A 217 -17.56 -7.01 -1.39
CA ASN A 217 -18.01 -6.10 -2.44
C ASN A 217 -16.99 -5.00 -2.75
N GLY A 218 -16.69 -4.78 -4.03
CA GLY A 218 -15.76 -3.75 -4.53
C GLY A 218 -16.42 -2.41 -4.93
N ARG A 219 -17.70 -2.16 -4.54
CA ARG A 219 -18.49 -1.00 -4.98
C ARG A 219 -17.85 0.32 -4.59
N GLU A 220 -17.36 0.43 -3.37
CA GLU A 220 -16.76 1.66 -2.83
C GLU A 220 -15.47 2.02 -3.58
N GLY A 221 -14.58 1.06 -3.81
CA GLY A 221 -13.36 1.28 -4.60
C GLY A 221 -13.66 1.72 -6.03
N ARG A 222 -14.69 1.14 -6.65
CA ARG A 222 -15.15 1.57 -7.98
C ARG A 222 -15.74 2.98 -7.97
N ALA A 223 -16.47 3.36 -6.93
CA ALA A 223 -17.04 4.71 -6.78
C ALA A 223 -15.92 5.75 -6.66
N ILE A 224 -14.91 5.50 -5.82
CA ILE A 224 -13.73 6.37 -5.68
C ILE A 224 -13.02 6.56 -7.03
N LYS A 225 -12.76 5.47 -7.76
CA LYS A 225 -12.11 5.50 -9.09
C LYS A 225 -12.94 6.29 -10.11
N ARG A 226 -14.26 6.09 -10.13
CA ARG A 226 -15.18 6.80 -11.01
C ARG A 226 -15.19 8.30 -10.74
N LEU A 227 -15.29 8.71 -9.47
CA LEU A 227 -15.29 10.12 -9.07
C LEU A 227 -13.95 10.79 -9.42
N ARG A 228 -12.83 10.13 -9.11
CA ARG A 228 -11.50 10.59 -9.52
C ARG A 228 -11.42 10.81 -11.03
N ASN A 229 -11.80 9.80 -11.82
CA ASN A 229 -11.68 9.85 -13.26
C ASN A 229 -12.55 10.98 -13.86
N LYS A 230 -13.76 11.19 -13.34
CA LYS A 230 -14.65 12.30 -13.75
C LYS A 230 -14.03 13.66 -13.45
N SER A 231 -13.48 13.84 -12.24
CA SER A 231 -12.85 15.10 -11.82
C SER A 231 -11.56 15.39 -12.57
N VAL A 232 -10.70 14.37 -12.73
CA VAL A 232 -9.44 14.49 -13.48
C VAL A 232 -9.72 14.76 -14.96
N GLY A 233 -10.74 14.13 -15.56
CA GLY A 233 -11.12 14.39 -16.96
C GLY A 233 -11.53 15.85 -17.20
N ARG A 234 -12.34 16.42 -16.27
CA ARG A 234 -12.71 17.85 -16.33
C ARG A 234 -11.49 18.79 -16.24
N LEU A 235 -10.54 18.46 -15.34
CA LEU A 235 -9.31 19.26 -15.20
C LEU A 235 -8.39 19.11 -16.42
N GLN A 236 -8.29 17.93 -17.01
CA GLN A 236 -7.52 17.70 -18.22
C GLN A 236 -8.06 18.52 -19.40
N HIS A 237 -9.38 18.59 -19.56
CA HIS A 237 -10.00 19.46 -20.57
C HIS A 237 -9.70 20.94 -20.34
N LYS A 238 -9.68 21.42 -19.08
CA LYS A 238 -9.28 22.81 -18.77
C LYS A 238 -7.78 23.03 -19.01
N LEU A 239 -6.95 22.04 -18.67
CA LEU A 239 -5.49 22.10 -18.87
C LEU A 239 -5.12 22.16 -20.36
N SER A 240 -5.84 21.46 -21.25
CA SER A 240 -5.57 21.50 -22.70
C SER A 240 -5.83 22.87 -23.32
N LYS A 241 -6.65 23.70 -22.67
CA LYS A 241 -6.97 25.09 -23.11
C LYS A 241 -6.09 26.16 -22.43
N ALA A 242 -5.38 25.80 -21.37
CA ALA A 242 -4.57 26.73 -20.60
C ALA A 242 -3.15 26.88 -21.20
N LYS A 243 -2.64 28.11 -21.30
CA LYS A 243 -1.25 28.37 -21.73
C LYS A 243 -0.29 27.66 -20.77
N ASN A 244 0.56 26.81 -21.32
CA ASN A 244 1.54 26.04 -20.55
C ASN A 244 2.44 26.97 -19.73
N GLY A 245 2.73 26.62 -18.46
CA GLY A 245 3.56 27.42 -17.54
C GLY A 245 2.85 28.64 -16.94
N SER A 246 1.62 29.01 -17.37
CA SER A 246 0.86 30.12 -16.79
C SER A 246 0.46 29.85 -15.34
N LYS A 247 0.17 30.92 -14.58
CA LYS A 247 -0.34 30.81 -13.19
C LYS A 247 -1.62 29.96 -13.12
N HIS A 248 -2.50 30.09 -14.13
CA HIS A 248 -3.72 29.28 -14.24
C HIS A 248 -3.41 27.80 -14.49
N HIS A 249 -2.51 27.49 -15.44
CA HIS A 249 -2.08 26.11 -15.71
C HIS A 249 -1.48 25.44 -14.45
N ARG A 250 -0.61 26.14 -13.72
CA ARG A 250 -0.02 25.63 -12.47
C ARG A 250 -1.09 25.34 -11.39
N ARG A 251 -2.09 26.21 -11.25
CA ARG A 251 -3.23 25.97 -10.33
C ARG A 251 -4.03 24.72 -10.70
N LEU A 252 -4.32 24.51 -11.99
CA LEU A 252 -5.04 23.34 -12.46
C LEU A 252 -4.22 22.06 -12.24
N MET A 253 -2.91 22.10 -12.49
CA MET A 253 -2.00 20.97 -12.21
C MET A 253 -2.00 20.61 -10.72
N LEU A 254 -1.93 21.60 -9.83
CA LEU A 254 -2.00 21.40 -8.38
C LEU A 254 -3.35 20.81 -7.96
N ALA A 255 -4.47 21.29 -8.51
CA ALA A 255 -5.79 20.76 -8.25
C ALA A 255 -5.91 19.29 -8.68
N LYS A 256 -5.40 18.94 -9.88
CA LYS A 256 -5.35 17.55 -10.36
C LYS A 256 -4.53 16.66 -9.43
N LYS A 257 -3.38 17.15 -8.94
CA LYS A 257 -2.52 16.46 -7.99
C LYS A 257 -3.26 16.16 -6.68
N LYS A 258 -3.93 17.17 -6.08
CA LYS A 258 -4.70 17.03 -4.85
C LYS A 258 -5.83 15.99 -4.98
N ILE A 259 -6.54 15.98 -6.11
CA ILE A 259 -7.60 14.99 -6.38
C ILE A 259 -7.03 13.57 -6.44
N ASN A 260 -5.91 13.38 -7.16
CA ASN A 260 -5.26 12.06 -7.24
C ASN A 260 -4.75 11.60 -5.86
N ALA A 261 -4.12 12.48 -5.08
CA ALA A 261 -3.64 12.17 -3.73
C ALA A 261 -4.78 11.71 -2.82
N LYS A 262 -5.89 12.47 -2.78
CA LYS A 262 -7.08 12.12 -2.00
C LYS A 262 -7.67 10.76 -2.41
N ALA A 263 -7.78 10.52 -3.72
CA ALA A 263 -8.30 9.26 -4.23
C ALA A 263 -7.36 8.09 -3.93
N ASN A 264 -6.04 8.26 -4.06
CA ASN A 264 -5.06 7.23 -3.75
C ASN A 264 -5.09 6.85 -2.27
N LYS A 265 -5.20 7.84 -1.36
CA LYS A 265 -5.34 7.58 0.07
C LYS A 265 -6.61 6.78 0.38
N ALA A 266 -7.75 7.20 -0.19
CA ALA A 266 -9.03 6.50 0.00
C ALA A 266 -9.03 5.09 -0.60
N LEU A 267 -8.34 4.87 -1.74
CA LEU A 267 -8.18 3.54 -2.32
C LEU A 267 -7.24 2.66 -1.50
N LYS A 268 -6.19 3.22 -0.91
CA LYS A 268 -5.31 2.48 -0.02
C LYS A 268 -6.07 2.00 1.23
N ASP A 269 -6.87 2.88 1.83
CA ASP A 269 -7.71 2.53 2.98
C ASP A 269 -8.75 1.46 2.60
N PHE A 270 -9.43 1.62 1.46
CA PHE A 270 -10.35 0.62 0.93
C PHE A 270 -9.69 -0.75 0.76
N ASP A 271 -8.48 -0.82 0.17
CA ASP A 271 -7.76 -2.07 -0.04
C ASP A 271 -7.34 -2.73 1.29
N HIS A 272 -6.96 -1.94 2.31
CA HIS A 272 -6.72 -2.45 3.65
C HIS A 272 -7.97 -3.05 4.31
N GLN A 273 -9.15 -2.45 4.07
CA GLN A 273 -10.41 -2.96 4.61
C GLN A 273 -10.85 -4.25 3.91
N VAL A 274 -10.70 -4.34 2.59
CA VAL A 274 -10.89 -5.60 1.85
C VAL A 274 -10.01 -6.70 2.43
N ALA A 275 -8.71 -6.42 2.53
CA ALA A 275 -7.74 -7.38 3.05
C ALA A 275 -8.00 -7.79 4.50
N ARG A 276 -8.49 -6.88 5.35
CA ARG A 276 -8.88 -7.21 6.73
C ARG A 276 -10.05 -8.20 6.75
N LYS A 277 -11.07 -7.98 5.92
CA LYS A 277 -12.22 -8.88 5.85
C LYS A 277 -11.84 -10.25 5.28
N ALA A 278 -10.92 -10.26 4.31
CA ALA A 278 -10.36 -11.51 3.78
C ALA A 278 -9.54 -12.25 4.86
N ALA A 279 -8.66 -11.55 5.56
CA ALA A 279 -7.89 -12.14 6.66
C ALA A 279 -8.77 -12.67 7.80
N ASN A 280 -9.85 -11.97 8.14
CA ASN A 280 -10.80 -12.47 9.14
C ASN A 280 -11.42 -13.81 8.72
N HIS A 281 -11.81 -13.97 7.44
CA HIS A 281 -12.30 -15.25 6.92
C HIS A 281 -11.24 -16.35 7.08
N VAL A 282 -9.99 -16.08 6.68
CA VAL A 282 -8.86 -17.04 6.78
C VAL A 282 -8.62 -17.48 8.22
N VAL A 283 -8.59 -16.53 9.14
CA VAL A 283 -8.35 -16.80 10.58
C VAL A 283 -9.53 -17.54 11.20
N THR A 284 -10.78 -17.13 10.93
CA THR A 284 -11.98 -17.80 11.43
C THR A 284 -12.05 -19.28 11.03
N HIS A 285 -11.53 -19.62 9.85
CA HIS A 285 -11.51 -21.00 9.36
C HIS A 285 -10.15 -21.70 9.57
N SER A 286 -9.26 -21.14 10.39
CA SER A 286 -7.95 -21.72 10.70
C SER A 286 -7.20 -22.21 9.46
N SER A 287 -7.20 -21.40 8.39
CA SER A 287 -6.55 -21.77 7.14
C SER A 287 -5.05 -21.53 7.22
N GLY A 288 -4.25 -22.56 6.93
CA GLY A 288 -2.78 -22.48 6.83
C GLY A 288 -2.26 -22.28 5.39
N ARG A 289 -3.17 -22.32 4.40
CA ARG A 289 -2.81 -22.17 2.99
C ARG A 289 -3.76 -21.23 2.26
N LEU A 290 -3.19 -20.25 1.50
CA LEU A 290 -3.93 -19.32 0.65
C LEU A 290 -3.68 -19.61 -0.82
N VAL A 291 -4.73 -19.68 -1.61
CA VAL A 291 -4.64 -19.95 -3.05
C VAL A 291 -5.45 -18.91 -3.83
N TYR A 292 -4.79 -18.15 -4.67
CA TYR A 292 -5.41 -17.15 -5.54
C TYR A 292 -5.64 -17.72 -6.95
N GLY A 293 -6.79 -17.45 -7.53
CA GLY A 293 -6.98 -17.57 -8.96
C GLY A 293 -6.06 -16.59 -9.70
N ASP A 294 -5.39 -17.04 -10.77
CA ASP A 294 -4.43 -16.21 -11.50
C ASP A 294 -5.02 -15.63 -12.79
N PRO A 295 -5.52 -14.39 -12.76
CA PRO A 295 -5.98 -13.68 -13.95
C PRO A 295 -4.86 -12.93 -14.67
N ARG A 296 -3.57 -13.20 -14.38
CA ARG A 296 -2.44 -12.48 -15.00
C ARG A 296 -2.51 -12.54 -16.53
N GLY A 297 -2.18 -11.44 -17.16
CA GLY A 297 -2.22 -11.29 -18.61
C GLY A 297 -3.57 -10.87 -19.21
N ILE A 298 -4.68 -10.90 -18.46
CA ILE A 298 -6.00 -10.43 -18.95
C ILE A 298 -5.91 -8.97 -19.43
N GLU A 299 -5.21 -8.12 -18.70
CA GLU A 299 -5.05 -6.69 -19.00
C GLU A 299 -4.30 -6.48 -20.31
N GLN A 300 -3.22 -7.23 -20.53
CA GLN A 300 -2.40 -7.16 -21.75
C GLN A 300 -3.16 -7.72 -22.95
N LYS A 301 -3.75 -8.91 -22.83
CA LYS A 301 -4.57 -9.56 -23.89
C LYS A 301 -5.75 -8.67 -24.29
N THR A 302 -6.44 -8.06 -23.30
CA THR A 302 -7.57 -7.16 -23.57
C THR A 302 -7.12 -5.89 -24.29
N LYS A 303 -5.93 -5.36 -24.00
CA LYS A 303 -5.36 -4.22 -24.68
C LYS A 303 -4.92 -4.54 -26.11
N GLN A 304 -4.24 -5.67 -26.31
CA GLN A 304 -3.75 -6.12 -27.62
C GLN A 304 -4.89 -6.47 -28.58
N ASN A 305 -5.86 -7.24 -28.11
CA ASN A 305 -6.94 -7.74 -28.96
C ASN A 305 -8.08 -6.76 -29.14
N LYS A 306 -8.05 -5.59 -28.47
CA LYS A 306 -9.14 -4.60 -28.44
C LYS A 306 -10.53 -5.22 -28.13
N SER A 307 -10.54 -6.41 -27.51
CA SER A 307 -11.75 -7.22 -27.24
C SER A 307 -12.71 -6.59 -26.24
N ALA A 308 -12.31 -5.54 -25.58
CA ALA A 308 -13.13 -4.85 -24.59
C ALA A 308 -13.19 -3.35 -24.85
N GLY A 309 -14.35 -2.74 -24.58
CA GLY A 309 -14.57 -1.31 -24.72
C GLY A 309 -13.66 -0.47 -23.78
N ARG A 310 -13.53 0.82 -24.08
CA ARG A 310 -12.67 1.78 -23.35
C ARG A 310 -12.87 1.73 -21.83
N HIS A 311 -14.10 1.65 -21.36
CA HIS A 311 -14.44 1.62 -19.94
C HIS A 311 -13.96 0.33 -19.25
N GLN A 312 -14.07 -0.80 -19.93
CA GLN A 312 -13.60 -2.08 -19.40
C GLN A 312 -12.07 -2.09 -19.26
N ARG A 313 -11.37 -1.64 -20.31
CA ARG A 313 -9.89 -1.49 -20.26
C ARG A 313 -9.44 -0.56 -19.14
N GLN A 314 -10.15 0.57 -18.92
CA GLN A 314 -9.86 1.49 -17.83
C GLN A 314 -10.08 0.84 -16.45
N ARG A 315 -11.13 0.04 -16.28
CA ARG A 315 -11.38 -0.69 -15.02
C ARG A 315 -10.28 -1.70 -14.74
N LEU A 316 -9.86 -2.48 -15.74
CA LEU A 316 -8.76 -3.43 -15.62
C LEU A 316 -7.46 -2.74 -15.25
N SER A 317 -7.07 -1.66 -15.95
CA SER A 317 -5.84 -0.92 -15.69
C SER A 317 -5.78 -0.24 -14.31
N GLN A 318 -6.92 -0.06 -13.67
CA GLN A 318 -7.05 0.54 -12.34
C GLN A 318 -7.38 -0.48 -11.26
N TRP A 319 -7.36 -1.75 -11.57
CA TRP A 319 -7.60 -2.82 -10.61
C TRP A 319 -6.42 -2.93 -9.63
N SER A 320 -6.72 -2.85 -8.33
CA SER A 320 -5.69 -2.83 -7.28
C SER A 320 -5.39 -4.23 -6.72
N ARG A 321 -5.54 -5.27 -7.53
CA ARG A 321 -5.37 -6.67 -7.17
C ARG A 321 -4.10 -6.92 -6.34
N GLY A 322 -2.93 -6.73 -6.90
CA GLY A 322 -1.68 -7.04 -6.21
C GLY A 322 -1.47 -6.31 -4.87
N ARG A 323 -2.14 -5.15 -4.67
CA ARG A 323 -2.12 -4.49 -3.36
C ARG A 323 -3.06 -5.15 -2.37
N GLN A 324 -4.22 -5.63 -2.81
CA GLN A 324 -5.17 -6.38 -1.98
C GLN A 324 -4.59 -7.73 -1.59
N GLU A 325 -3.97 -8.47 -2.53
CA GLU A 325 -3.22 -9.70 -2.25
C GLU A 325 -2.13 -9.46 -1.19
N HIS A 326 -1.23 -8.51 -1.45
CA HIS A 326 -0.14 -8.17 -0.54
C HIS A 326 -0.62 -7.87 0.88
N TYR A 327 -1.67 -7.04 1.02
CA TYR A 327 -2.23 -6.74 2.34
C TYR A 327 -2.94 -7.92 2.98
N THR A 328 -3.52 -8.83 2.20
CA THR A 328 -4.11 -10.07 2.74
C THR A 328 -3.02 -10.98 3.27
N ASN A 329 -1.97 -11.21 2.48
CA ASN A 329 -0.81 -12.00 2.87
C ASN A 329 -0.14 -11.44 4.13
N GLU A 330 0.08 -10.12 4.18
CA GLU A 330 0.59 -9.45 5.38
C GLU A 330 -0.31 -9.67 6.61
N LYS A 331 -1.64 -9.61 6.45
CA LYS A 331 -2.57 -9.73 7.57
C LYS A 331 -2.78 -11.17 8.06
N THR A 332 -2.62 -12.14 7.19
CA THR A 332 -2.73 -13.57 7.52
C THR A 332 -1.40 -14.18 7.94
N GLY A 333 -0.28 -13.58 7.53
CA GLY A 333 1.04 -14.17 7.68
C GLY A 333 1.34 -15.29 6.69
N LEU A 334 0.44 -15.55 5.74
CA LEU A 334 0.57 -16.60 4.76
C LEU A 334 1.04 -16.03 3.43
N GLU A 335 1.89 -16.78 2.73
CA GLU A 335 2.23 -16.49 1.34
C GLU A 335 1.19 -17.11 0.43
N GLY A 336 0.63 -16.32 -0.51
CA GLY A 336 -0.41 -16.77 -1.41
C GLY A 336 0.14 -17.47 -2.64
N GLU A 337 -0.34 -18.67 -2.92
CA GLU A 337 -0.06 -19.40 -4.15
C GLU A 337 -0.98 -18.94 -5.28
N HIS A 338 -0.52 -19.04 -6.53
CA HIS A 338 -1.33 -18.68 -7.69
C HIS A 338 -1.63 -19.90 -8.56
N LEU A 339 -2.92 -20.15 -8.81
CA LEU A 339 -3.39 -21.21 -9.68
C LEU A 339 -4.03 -20.65 -10.95
N ASN A 340 -3.78 -21.31 -12.08
CA ASN A 340 -4.49 -21.00 -13.32
C ASN A 340 -6.00 -21.21 -13.14
N GLU A 341 -6.76 -20.11 -13.22
CA GLU A 341 -8.21 -20.09 -13.02
C GLU A 341 -9.04 -20.30 -14.29
N ALA A 342 -8.42 -20.68 -15.41
CA ALA A 342 -9.10 -20.80 -16.69
C ALA A 342 -10.30 -21.76 -16.61
N GLY A 343 -11.51 -21.24 -16.71
CA GLY A 343 -12.75 -21.99 -16.62
C GLY A 343 -13.39 -22.07 -15.23
N SER A 344 -12.77 -21.52 -14.18
CA SER A 344 -13.30 -21.54 -12.80
C SER A 344 -14.75 -21.06 -12.70
N THR A 345 -15.11 -19.96 -13.34
CA THR A 345 -16.46 -19.40 -13.34
C THR A 345 -17.39 -20.03 -14.39
N LYS A 346 -16.91 -20.99 -15.20
CA LYS A 346 -17.68 -21.66 -16.25
C LYS A 346 -18.02 -23.10 -15.90
N THR A 347 -17.28 -23.73 -15.03
CA THR A 347 -17.49 -25.11 -14.62
C THR A 347 -18.48 -25.17 -13.47
N CYS A 348 -19.46 -26.03 -13.53
CA CYS A 348 -20.41 -26.25 -12.45
C CYS A 348 -19.72 -26.98 -11.29
N PRO A 349 -19.69 -26.40 -10.07
CA PRO A 349 -19.07 -27.11 -8.96
C PRO A 349 -19.83 -28.38 -8.52
N ALA A 350 -21.12 -28.50 -8.83
CA ALA A 350 -21.92 -29.64 -8.42
C ALA A 350 -21.78 -30.85 -9.40
N CYS A 351 -21.74 -30.60 -10.72
CA CYS A 351 -21.76 -31.70 -11.73
C CYS A 351 -20.59 -31.62 -12.74
N GLY A 352 -19.70 -30.64 -12.68
CA GLY A 352 -18.59 -30.50 -13.60
C GLY A 352 -18.95 -29.97 -15.00
N ALA A 353 -20.23 -29.84 -15.36
CA ALA A 353 -20.65 -29.37 -16.68
C ALA A 353 -20.18 -27.93 -16.95
N ARG A 354 -19.72 -27.67 -18.20
CA ARG A 354 -19.28 -26.33 -18.62
C ARG A 354 -20.45 -25.49 -19.12
N ASN A 355 -20.58 -24.30 -18.53
CA ASN A 355 -21.61 -23.33 -18.85
C ASN A 355 -21.00 -21.99 -19.27
N ARG A 356 -21.80 -21.14 -19.92
CA ARG A 356 -21.44 -19.72 -20.17
C ARG A 356 -22.43 -18.82 -19.42
N PRO A 357 -22.16 -18.49 -18.14
CA PRO A 357 -23.05 -17.62 -17.39
C PRO A 357 -23.03 -16.20 -17.96
N THR A 358 -24.20 -15.61 -18.17
CA THR A 358 -24.34 -14.26 -18.74
C THR A 358 -24.45 -13.15 -17.67
N GLY A 359 -24.70 -13.54 -16.43
CA GLY A 359 -24.93 -12.61 -15.31
C GLY A 359 -24.06 -12.88 -14.10
N ARG A 360 -24.55 -12.44 -12.94
CA ARG A 360 -23.98 -12.72 -11.64
C ARG A 360 -24.48 -14.02 -11.04
N ASP A 361 -25.70 -14.39 -11.40
CA ASP A 361 -26.30 -15.64 -10.98
C ASP A 361 -25.82 -16.73 -11.92
N TYR A 362 -25.15 -17.72 -11.36
CA TYR A 362 -24.77 -18.92 -12.07
C TYR A 362 -25.94 -19.90 -11.99
N ARG A 363 -26.38 -20.37 -13.14
CA ARG A 363 -27.38 -21.46 -13.25
C ARG A 363 -26.78 -22.55 -14.11
N CYS A 364 -26.72 -23.77 -13.58
CA CYS A 364 -26.26 -24.92 -14.37
C CYS A 364 -27.25 -25.21 -15.51
N LYS A 365 -26.73 -25.44 -16.71
CA LYS A 365 -27.52 -25.78 -17.89
C LYS A 365 -27.76 -27.27 -18.03
N ASN A 366 -27.08 -28.10 -17.22
CA ASN A 366 -27.37 -29.51 -17.17
C ASN A 366 -28.76 -29.72 -16.52
N PRO A 367 -29.75 -30.29 -17.24
CA PRO A 367 -31.11 -30.40 -16.74
C PRO A 367 -31.21 -31.25 -15.47
N ASN A 368 -30.28 -32.20 -15.29
CA ASN A 368 -30.26 -33.10 -14.13
C ASN A 368 -29.49 -32.52 -12.91
N CYS A 369 -28.99 -31.25 -12.96
CA CYS A 369 -28.18 -30.72 -11.90
C CYS A 369 -28.88 -29.67 -11.04
N GLY A 370 -29.64 -28.75 -11.64
CA GLY A 370 -30.40 -27.74 -10.94
C GLY A 370 -29.58 -26.72 -10.11
N PHE A 371 -28.23 -26.80 -10.14
CA PHE A 371 -27.36 -25.98 -9.30
C PHE A 371 -27.46 -24.45 -9.62
N ILE A 372 -27.72 -23.66 -8.59
CA ILE A 372 -27.77 -22.20 -8.67
C ILE A 372 -26.91 -21.59 -7.57
N CYS A 373 -26.04 -20.63 -7.92
CA CYS A 373 -25.21 -19.93 -6.97
C CYS A 373 -24.72 -18.58 -7.53
N HIS A 374 -24.12 -17.73 -6.71
CA HIS A 374 -23.43 -16.55 -7.21
C HIS A 374 -22.17 -16.93 -8.00
N ARG A 375 -21.96 -16.35 -9.19
CA ARG A 375 -20.88 -16.72 -10.11
C ARG A 375 -19.48 -16.60 -9.49
N ASP A 376 -19.23 -15.58 -8.67
CA ASP A 376 -17.93 -15.37 -8.04
C ASP A 376 -17.70 -16.40 -6.90
N ALA A 377 -18.79 -16.89 -6.25
CA ALA A 377 -18.72 -18.03 -5.34
C ALA A 377 -18.33 -19.31 -6.08
N VAL A 378 -18.93 -19.54 -7.25
CA VAL A 378 -18.56 -20.66 -8.14
C VAL A 378 -17.08 -20.62 -8.51
N GLY A 379 -16.56 -19.42 -8.83
CA GLY A 379 -15.13 -19.23 -9.11
C GLY A 379 -14.25 -19.65 -7.93
N ALA A 380 -14.54 -19.14 -6.74
CA ALA A 380 -13.78 -19.45 -5.53
C ALA A 380 -13.85 -20.94 -5.15
N ILE A 381 -15.04 -21.57 -5.22
CA ILE A 381 -15.21 -23.01 -4.96
C ILE A 381 -14.39 -23.85 -5.94
N ASN A 382 -14.44 -23.52 -7.22
CA ASN A 382 -13.66 -24.26 -8.22
C ASN A 382 -12.14 -24.07 -8.05
N ILE A 383 -11.69 -22.88 -7.67
CA ILE A 383 -10.28 -22.66 -7.32
C ILE A 383 -9.90 -23.52 -6.10
N LEU A 384 -10.78 -23.60 -5.09
CA LEU A 384 -10.59 -24.44 -3.91
C LEU A 384 -10.46 -25.92 -4.29
N GLN A 385 -11.38 -26.43 -5.10
CA GLN A 385 -11.33 -27.82 -5.58
C GLN A 385 -10.05 -28.11 -6.37
N LYS A 386 -9.65 -27.16 -7.22
CA LYS A 386 -8.40 -27.30 -7.97
C LYS A 386 -7.16 -27.23 -7.08
N ALA A 387 -7.18 -26.45 -6.02
CA ALA A 387 -6.09 -26.38 -5.05
C ALA A 387 -5.91 -27.68 -4.27
N LEU A 388 -7.01 -28.38 -4.01
CA LEU A 388 -7.01 -29.63 -3.24
C LEU A 388 -6.74 -30.85 -4.13
N HIS A 389 -7.25 -30.87 -5.37
CA HIS A 389 -7.28 -32.05 -6.22
C HIS A 389 -6.53 -31.88 -7.56
N GLY A 390 -5.93 -30.75 -7.84
CA GLY A 390 -5.26 -30.46 -9.11
C GLY A 390 -6.19 -30.12 -10.27
N THR A 391 -7.49 -30.43 -10.15
CA THR A 391 -8.53 -30.20 -11.15
C THR A 391 -9.86 -29.78 -10.53
N TYR A 392 -10.83 -29.40 -11.38
CA TYR A 392 -12.17 -29.01 -10.90
C TYR A 392 -13.01 -30.27 -10.62
N VAL A 393 -12.92 -30.79 -9.41
CA VAL A 393 -13.70 -31.95 -8.96
C VAL A 393 -15.07 -31.49 -8.47
N PRO A 394 -16.19 -32.13 -8.88
CA PRO A 394 -17.51 -31.82 -8.32
C PRO A 394 -17.56 -32.05 -6.82
N ILE A 395 -18.23 -31.13 -6.11
CA ILE A 395 -18.38 -31.21 -4.65
C ILE A 395 -19.42 -32.19 -4.16
N GLY A 396 -20.23 -32.73 -5.05
CA GLY A 396 -21.33 -33.63 -4.71
C GLY A 396 -22.66 -32.91 -4.37
N PRO A 397 -23.76 -33.64 -4.36
CA PRO A 397 -25.10 -33.07 -4.16
C PRO A 397 -25.39 -32.70 -2.68
N ASP A 398 -24.74 -33.38 -1.73
CA ASP A 398 -25.03 -33.23 -0.30
C ASP A 398 -24.25 -32.11 0.39
N VAL A 399 -23.47 -31.32 -0.40
CA VAL A 399 -22.67 -30.24 0.13
C VAL A 399 -23.48 -28.97 0.27
N THR A 400 -23.50 -28.44 1.47
CA THR A 400 -24.09 -27.14 1.80
C THR A 400 -23.10 -26.01 1.52
N ILE A 401 -23.51 -25.02 0.72
CA ILE A 401 -22.73 -23.81 0.46
C ILE A 401 -23.36 -22.63 1.22
N ARG A 402 -22.65 -22.09 2.18
CA ARG A 402 -23.06 -20.90 2.91
C ARG A 402 -22.40 -19.67 2.30
N VAL A 403 -23.17 -18.73 1.77
CA VAL A 403 -22.64 -17.54 1.12
C VAL A 403 -22.92 -16.30 1.95
N THR A 404 -21.86 -15.63 2.40
CA THR A 404 -21.92 -14.37 3.16
C THR A 404 -21.46 -13.21 2.28
N TYR A 405 -22.27 -12.14 2.25
CA TYR A 405 -21.94 -10.92 1.50
C TYR A 405 -21.48 -9.82 2.44
N LEU A 406 -20.25 -9.37 2.29
CA LEU A 406 -19.67 -8.30 3.09
C LEU A 406 -19.46 -7.03 2.26
N ARG A 407 -19.69 -5.88 2.90
CA ARG A 407 -19.18 -4.59 2.38
C ARG A 407 -17.74 -4.44 2.86
N ALA A 408 -16.87 -3.99 1.96
CA ALA A 408 -15.48 -3.70 2.36
C ALA A 408 -15.44 -2.59 3.42
N VAL A 409 -16.21 -1.52 3.19
CA VAL A 409 -16.31 -0.38 4.11
C VAL A 409 -17.67 -0.43 4.81
N GLU A 410 -17.66 -0.41 6.13
CA GLU A 410 -18.88 -0.28 6.90
C GLU A 410 -19.45 1.13 6.73
N ARG A 411 -20.77 1.22 6.57
CA ARG A 411 -21.43 2.53 6.56
C ARG A 411 -21.43 3.06 7.99
N TRP A 412 -20.77 4.17 8.17
CA TRP A 412 -20.92 4.91 9.41
C TRP A 412 -22.39 5.23 9.65
N SER A 413 -22.83 5.05 10.87
CA SER A 413 -24.13 5.54 11.31
C SER A 413 -24.20 7.07 11.10
N GLU A 414 -25.39 7.64 11.09
CA GLU A 414 -25.52 9.08 10.92
C GLU A 414 -24.85 9.84 12.06
N ASP A 415 -24.88 9.30 13.27
CA ASP A 415 -24.20 9.87 14.43
C ASP A 415 -22.69 9.79 14.36
N GLN A 416 -22.14 8.68 13.87
CA GLN A 416 -20.71 8.57 13.58
C GLN A 416 -20.27 9.60 12.51
N ARG A 417 -21.10 9.84 11.49
CA ARG A 417 -20.81 10.86 10.47
C ARG A 417 -20.89 12.26 11.04
N LYS A 418 -21.85 12.55 11.91
CA LYS A 418 -21.97 13.85 12.60
C LYS A 418 -20.78 14.08 13.53
N ALA A 419 -20.38 13.07 14.31
CA ALA A 419 -19.22 13.12 15.20
C ALA A 419 -17.92 13.39 14.41
N TYR A 420 -17.69 12.66 13.33
CA TYR A 420 -16.53 12.87 12.45
C TYR A 420 -16.49 14.28 11.84
N ARG A 421 -17.63 14.77 11.32
CA ARG A 421 -17.73 16.14 10.79
C ARG A 421 -17.42 17.19 11.85
N LYS A 422 -17.85 16.96 13.10
CA LYS A 422 -17.56 17.87 14.24
C LYS A 422 -16.08 17.92 14.56
N VAL A 423 -15.39 16.75 14.54
CA VAL A 423 -13.93 16.67 14.76
C VAL A 423 -13.15 17.34 13.62
N GLU A 424 -13.54 17.10 12.36
CA GLU A 424 -12.87 17.71 11.20
C GLU A 424 -13.07 19.23 11.17
N ARG A 425 -14.24 19.74 11.55
CA ARG A 425 -14.49 21.19 11.69
C ARG A 425 -13.65 21.82 12.79
N ARG A 426 -13.49 21.13 13.93
CA ARG A 426 -12.60 21.59 15.04
C ARG A 426 -11.13 21.64 14.60
N LYS A 427 -10.65 20.61 13.89
CA LYS A 427 -9.30 20.57 13.32
C LYS A 427 -9.08 21.69 12.29
N ALA A 428 -10.03 21.93 11.41
CA ALA A 428 -9.96 23.01 10.43
C ALA A 428 -9.97 24.37 11.08
N GLY A 429 -10.81 24.59 12.10
CA GLY A 429 -10.85 25.83 12.89
C GLY A 429 -9.56 26.08 13.68
N ALA A 430 -8.97 25.04 14.27
CA ALA A 430 -7.69 25.15 14.97
C ALA A 430 -6.53 25.48 14.02
N LEU A 431 -6.52 24.93 12.81
CA LEU A 431 -5.53 25.25 11.76
C LEU A 431 -5.67 26.70 11.25
N SER A 432 -6.90 27.19 11.07
CA SER A 432 -7.13 28.57 10.63
C SER A 432 -6.78 29.59 11.71
N SER A 433 -7.08 29.29 12.98
CA SER A 433 -6.67 30.15 14.11
C SER A 433 -5.17 30.17 14.34
N ALA A 434 -4.46 29.06 14.11
CA ALA A 434 -3.01 29.00 14.16
C ALA A 434 -2.35 29.79 13.01
N GLN A 435 -2.94 29.73 11.81
CA GLN A 435 -2.47 30.50 10.65
C GLN A 435 -2.72 32.00 10.82
N ASN A 436 -3.86 32.39 11.39
CA ASN A 436 -4.15 33.80 11.67
C ASN A 436 -3.26 34.37 12.78
N ARG A 437 -2.92 33.59 13.82
CA ARG A 437 -1.95 34.03 14.84
C ARG A 437 -0.53 34.19 14.30
N ALA A 438 -0.14 33.37 13.33
CA ALA A 438 1.15 33.47 12.65
C ALA A 438 1.24 34.70 11.70
N SER A 439 0.11 35.20 11.23
CA SER A 439 0.04 36.35 10.31
C SER A 439 -0.12 37.72 11.03
N THR A 440 -0.52 37.73 12.30
CA THR A 440 -0.77 38.96 13.07
C THR A 440 0.39 39.37 14.01
N GLY A 441 1.52 38.68 14.01
CA GLY A 441 2.75 39.16 14.65
C GLY A 441 2.68 39.54 16.15
N GLU A 442 1.67 39.06 16.89
CA GLU A 442 1.56 39.33 18.32
C GLU A 442 2.46 38.41 19.15
N ILE A 443 3.53 39.01 19.69
CA ILE A 443 4.40 38.40 20.70
C ILE A 443 3.62 38.42 22.05
N PRO A 444 3.38 37.27 22.71
CA PRO A 444 2.74 37.30 24.03
C PRO A 444 3.67 37.88 25.07
N ALA A 445 3.22 38.95 25.74
CA ALA A 445 3.88 39.48 26.91
C ALA A 445 3.96 38.42 28.01
N SER A 446 5.16 38.22 28.54
CA SER A 446 5.46 37.35 29.66
C SER A 446 4.66 37.76 30.91
N LYS A 447 3.73 36.91 31.35
CA LYS A 447 3.17 37.01 32.70
C LYS A 447 4.12 36.30 33.67
N GLN A 448 4.82 37.09 34.44
CA GLN A 448 5.38 36.67 35.74
C GLN A 448 4.26 36.22 36.64
N THR A 449 4.24 34.97 37.05
CA THR A 449 3.35 34.47 38.11
C THR A 449 4.18 34.16 39.34
N GLN A 450 3.88 34.89 40.39
CA GLN A 450 4.40 34.70 41.74
C GLN A 450 4.08 33.32 42.28
N ALA A 451 5.08 32.71 42.89
CA ALA A 451 4.94 31.49 43.70
C ALA A 451 4.09 31.77 44.94
N GLN A 452 3.04 31.06 45.15
CA GLN A 452 2.42 30.81 46.45
C GLN A 452 2.28 29.31 46.67
N SER A 453 2.99 28.87 47.71
CA SER A 453 2.92 27.56 48.33
C SER A 453 1.55 27.33 48.97
N LEU A 454 0.94 26.17 48.74
CA LEU A 454 -0.03 25.59 49.64
C LEU A 454 -0.01 24.06 49.54
N THR A 455 0.13 23.47 50.73
CA THR A 455 0.23 22.09 51.14
C THR A 455 -1.00 21.24 50.85
N SER A 456 -0.74 19.93 50.67
CA SER A 456 -1.68 18.82 50.55
C SER A 456 -2.80 18.73 51.57
N PRO A 457 -3.86 17.93 51.42
CA PRO A 457 -3.70 16.50 51.65
C PRO A 457 -4.50 15.52 50.76
N LEU A 458 -4.06 14.29 50.88
CA LEU A 458 -4.51 13.03 50.35
C LEU A 458 -6.00 12.67 50.56
N GLY A 459 -6.54 11.89 49.64
CA GLY A 459 -7.72 11.05 49.85
C GLY A 459 -8.13 10.26 48.56
N PRO A 460 -8.46 8.98 48.69
CA PRO A 460 -8.43 8.03 47.56
C PRO A 460 -9.82 7.74 46.99
N GLY A 461 -9.85 7.17 45.81
CA GLY A 461 -11.06 6.47 45.39
C GLY A 461 -11.29 6.27 43.90
N SER A 462 -11.13 5.03 43.54
CA SER A 462 -11.86 4.20 42.57
C SER A 462 -11.67 4.37 41.06
N LEU A 463 -11.11 3.30 40.55
CA LEU A 463 -11.30 2.63 39.28
C LEU A 463 -12.72 2.75 38.67
N VAL A 464 -12.81 2.92 37.38
CA VAL A 464 -13.65 2.10 36.49
C VAL A 464 -13.01 2.06 35.09
N ALA A 465 -12.68 0.83 34.69
CA ALA A 465 -12.40 0.45 33.29
C ALA A 465 -13.74 0.28 32.58
N VAL A 466 -13.77 0.54 31.26
CA VAL A 466 -14.55 -0.22 30.26
C VAL A 466 -14.05 0.08 28.85
N ALA A 467 -13.67 -1.02 28.22
CA ALA A 467 -13.68 -1.46 26.80
C ALA A 467 -12.99 -0.60 25.75
#